data_63582bfcd579a6cfb2b9a9f396f8f018
#
_entry.id   63582bfcd579a6cfb2b9a9f396f8f018
#
_cell.length_a   1.000
_cell.length_b   1.000
_cell.length_c   1.000
_cell.angle_alpha   90.00
_cell.angle_beta   90.00
_cell.angle_gamma   90.00
#
_symmetry.space_group_name_H-M   'P 1'
#
loop_
_entity.id
_entity.type
_entity.pdbx_description
1 polymer ?
#
loop_
_entity_poly.entity_id
_entity_poly.type
_entity_poly.pdbx_seq_one_letter_code
_entity_poly.pdbx_strand_id
1 'polypeptide(L)'
;MGVKFDEIYNRSLREPEAFWSEAAVDIHWIEPWREVLDASNTPHLRWFPGGKLNTCFNCVDRHVEAGRGEQAAVIYDSAVTGTQRTLTYRDLQDQVARFAGVLAAQGVNQGDRVIIYICLLYTSPSPRD
;
A
#
# COMPACT_ATOMS: atom_id res chain seq x y z
N MET A 1 -27.56 -0.33 -2.43
CA MET A 1 -26.09 -0.25 -2.42
C MET A 1 -25.57 1.18 -2.59
N GLY A 2 -26.31 2.09 -3.26
CA GLY A 2 -25.89 3.48 -3.50
C GLY A 2 -25.78 4.38 -2.25
N VAL A 3 -26.75 4.31 -1.35
CA VAL A 3 -26.86 5.26 -0.22
C VAL A 3 -25.60 5.26 0.67
N LYS A 4 -25.05 4.09 0.99
CA LYS A 4 -23.87 3.99 1.85
C LYS A 4 -22.60 4.56 1.19
N PHE A 5 -22.48 4.39 -0.12
CA PHE A 5 -21.35 4.97 -0.87
C PHE A 5 -21.44 6.49 -0.88
N ASP A 6 -22.60 7.04 -1.21
CA ASP A 6 -22.81 8.49 -1.30
C ASP A 6 -22.59 9.19 0.08
N GLU A 7 -23.00 8.55 1.16
CA GLU A 7 -22.74 9.04 2.52
C GLU A 7 -21.26 9.12 2.83
N ILE A 8 -20.52 8.03 2.59
CA ILE A 8 -19.07 7.94 2.84
C ILE A 8 -18.33 8.94 1.95
N TYR A 9 -18.65 8.97 0.66
CA TYR A 9 -18.02 9.88 -0.29
C TYR A 9 -18.26 11.34 0.08
N ASN A 10 -19.50 11.70 0.36
CA ASN A 10 -19.85 13.08 0.74
C ASN A 10 -19.19 13.48 2.07
N ARG A 11 -19.05 12.55 3.02
CA ARG A 11 -18.35 12.81 4.27
C ARG A 11 -16.87 13.06 4.03
N SER A 12 -16.22 12.28 3.18
CA SER A 12 -14.80 12.45 2.84
C SER A 12 -14.49 13.81 2.21
N LEU A 13 -15.46 14.42 1.53
CA LEU A 13 -15.33 15.76 0.93
C LEU A 13 -15.64 16.91 1.91
N ARG A 14 -16.60 16.71 2.81
CA ARG A 14 -17.01 17.76 3.75
C ARG A 14 -16.13 17.86 4.98
N GLU A 15 -15.63 16.70 5.45
CA GLU A 15 -14.85 16.56 6.68
C GLU A 15 -13.57 15.74 6.41
N PRO A 16 -12.71 16.19 5.46
CA PRO A 16 -11.60 15.37 5.00
C PRO A 16 -10.63 15.03 6.13
N GLU A 17 -10.29 15.95 7.00
CA GLU A 17 -9.36 15.70 8.09
C GLU A 17 -9.90 14.67 9.10
N ALA A 18 -11.14 14.81 9.53
CA ALA A 18 -11.77 13.85 10.44
C ALA A 18 -11.89 12.47 9.79
N PHE A 19 -12.35 12.43 8.53
CA PHE A 19 -12.52 11.19 7.77
C PHE A 19 -11.21 10.42 7.61
N TRP A 20 -10.15 11.10 7.16
CA TRP A 20 -8.86 10.46 6.93
C TRP A 20 -8.09 10.18 8.22
N SER A 21 -8.31 10.96 9.29
CA SER A 21 -7.79 10.65 10.62
C SER A 21 -8.34 9.32 11.14
N GLU A 22 -9.65 9.10 11.03
CA GLU A 22 -10.28 7.84 11.42
C GLU A 22 -9.76 6.66 10.58
N ALA A 23 -9.70 6.82 9.26
CA ALA A 23 -9.19 5.77 8.37
C ALA A 23 -7.73 5.42 8.63
N ALA A 24 -6.93 6.39 9.05
CA ALA A 24 -5.50 6.21 9.33
C ALA A 24 -5.21 5.45 10.64
N VAL A 25 -6.20 5.27 11.51
CA VAL A 25 -6.06 4.46 12.75
C VAL A 25 -5.76 2.99 12.44
N ASP A 26 -6.28 2.47 11.32
CA ASP A 26 -6.06 1.09 10.91
C ASP A 26 -4.65 0.83 10.33
N ILE A 27 -3.86 1.88 10.16
CA ILE A 27 -2.49 1.81 9.67
C ILE A 27 -1.53 1.71 10.86
N HIS A 28 -0.55 0.81 10.78
CA HIS A 28 0.53 0.75 11.76
C HIS A 28 1.55 1.85 11.46
N TRP A 29 1.62 2.85 12.32
CA TRP A 29 2.57 3.95 12.27
C TRP A 29 3.78 3.67 13.16
N ILE A 30 4.99 3.89 12.63
CA ILE A 30 6.23 3.86 13.43
C ILE A 30 6.30 5.13 14.27
N GLU A 31 5.97 6.28 13.66
CA GLU A 31 5.80 7.55 14.34
C GLU A 31 4.45 8.14 13.90
N PRO A 32 3.56 8.50 14.82
CA PRO A 32 2.28 9.10 14.47
C PRO A 32 2.48 10.48 13.84
N TRP A 33 1.50 10.90 13.05
CA TRP A 33 1.49 12.23 12.43
C TRP A 33 1.24 13.34 13.45
N ARG A 34 1.62 14.56 13.10
CA ARG A 34 1.38 15.76 13.91
C ARG A 34 0.05 16.43 13.59
N GLU A 35 -0.33 16.42 12.32
CA GLU A 35 -1.58 16.94 11.79
C GLU A 35 -2.01 16.08 10.60
N VAL A 36 -3.30 16.09 10.27
CA VAL A 36 -3.84 15.24 9.20
C VAL A 36 -3.57 15.84 7.83
N LEU A 37 -3.76 17.15 7.69
CA LEU A 37 -3.60 17.86 6.43
C LEU A 37 -2.88 19.19 6.65
N ASP A 38 -1.73 19.35 6.03
CA ASP A 38 -1.02 20.62 5.91
C ASP A 38 -1.33 21.27 4.56
N ALA A 39 -2.12 22.32 4.58
CA ALA A 39 -2.49 23.12 3.41
C ALA A 39 -1.72 24.45 3.32
N SER A 40 -0.66 24.65 4.10
CA SER A 40 0.11 25.90 4.17
C SER A 40 0.80 26.27 2.85
N ASN A 41 1.07 25.30 1.98
CA ASN A 41 1.75 25.49 0.69
C ASN A 41 0.89 25.06 -0.50
N THR A 42 -0.31 25.61 -0.63
CA THR A 42 -1.22 25.32 -1.74
C THR A 42 -0.60 25.72 -3.09
N PRO A 43 -0.68 24.90 -4.17
CA PRO A 43 -1.50 23.69 -4.29
C PRO A 43 -0.84 22.40 -3.81
N HIS A 44 0.34 22.45 -3.21
CA HIS A 44 1.10 21.27 -2.76
C HIS A 44 0.69 20.88 -1.33
N LEU A 45 -0.42 20.17 -1.22
CA LEU A 45 -0.93 19.65 0.04
C LEU A 45 -0.06 18.51 0.57
N ARG A 46 0.07 18.41 1.90
CA ARG A 46 0.74 17.30 2.57
C ARG A 46 -0.20 16.59 3.51
N TRP A 47 -0.39 15.30 3.30
CA TRP A 47 -1.15 14.45 4.21
C TRP A 47 -0.24 13.84 5.26
N PHE A 48 -0.69 13.81 6.50
CA PHE A 48 -0.03 13.19 7.63
C PHE A 48 1.43 13.64 7.85
N PRO A 49 1.73 14.94 7.84
CA PRO A 49 3.10 15.41 8.02
C PRO A 49 3.68 14.97 9.36
N GLY A 50 4.93 14.51 9.32
CA GLY A 50 5.65 13.95 10.46
C GLY A 50 5.36 12.48 10.72
N GLY A 51 4.32 11.90 10.11
CA GLY A 51 4.03 10.48 10.22
C GLY A 51 5.08 9.64 9.50
N LYS A 52 5.49 8.53 10.11
CA LYS A 52 6.37 7.53 9.51
C LYS A 52 5.74 6.16 9.58
N LEU A 53 5.72 5.45 8.48
CA LEU A 53 5.23 4.09 8.38
C LEU A 53 6.11 3.24 7.48
N ASN A 54 6.00 1.92 7.62
CA ASN A 54 6.54 0.96 6.67
C ASN A 54 5.38 0.36 5.89
N THR A 55 5.29 0.66 4.59
CA THR A 55 4.24 0.15 3.72
C THR A 55 4.31 -1.36 3.58
N CYS A 56 5.50 -1.95 3.45
CA CYS A 56 5.69 -3.40 3.37
C CYS A 56 5.16 -4.08 4.63
N PHE A 57 5.53 -3.59 5.80
CA PHE A 57 5.01 -4.08 7.08
C PHE A 57 3.48 -4.07 7.10
N ASN A 58 2.89 -2.94 6.72
CA ASN A 58 1.43 -2.80 6.72
C ASN A 58 0.73 -3.73 5.73
N CYS A 59 1.34 -4.01 4.58
CA CYS A 59 0.74 -4.85 3.54
C CYS A 59 1.03 -6.35 3.72
N VAL A 60 2.12 -6.73 4.37
CA VAL A 60 2.60 -8.10 4.41
C VAL A 60 2.87 -8.58 5.83
N ASP A 61 3.86 -8.00 6.51
CA ASP A 61 4.41 -8.57 7.74
C ASP A 61 3.38 -8.64 8.87
N ARG A 62 2.60 -7.57 9.07
CA ARG A 62 1.57 -7.53 10.12
C ARG A 62 0.52 -8.63 9.96
N HIS A 63 0.29 -9.10 8.74
CA HIS A 63 -0.67 -10.18 8.49
C HIS A 63 -0.10 -11.53 8.91
N VAL A 64 1.19 -11.75 8.72
CA VAL A 64 1.89 -12.94 9.21
C VAL A 64 1.92 -12.94 10.74
N GLU A 65 2.28 -11.80 11.36
CA GLU A 65 2.29 -11.63 12.82
C GLU A 65 0.91 -11.82 13.45
N ALA A 66 -0.15 -11.41 12.75
CA ALA A 66 -1.55 -11.62 13.17
C ALA A 66 -2.05 -13.07 12.96
N GLY A 67 -1.18 -14.03 12.65
CA GLY A 67 -1.52 -15.44 12.46
C GLY A 67 -2.18 -15.76 11.11
N ARG A 68 -2.19 -14.83 10.15
CA ARG A 68 -2.76 -15.02 8.81
C ARG A 68 -1.73 -15.48 7.77
N GLY A 69 -0.60 -16.01 8.21
CA GLY A 69 0.51 -16.38 7.34
C GLY A 69 0.12 -17.36 6.22
N GLU A 70 -0.77 -18.29 6.49
CA GLU A 70 -1.23 -19.31 5.54
C GLU A 70 -2.42 -18.83 4.67
N GLN A 71 -2.96 -17.63 4.91
CA GLN A 71 -4.03 -17.08 4.09
C GLN A 71 -3.47 -16.67 2.72
N ALA A 72 -4.25 -16.89 1.65
CA ALA A 72 -3.92 -16.42 0.31
C ALA A 72 -3.78 -14.88 0.29
N ALA A 73 -2.61 -14.38 -0.08
CA ALA A 73 -2.31 -12.97 -0.24
C ALA A 73 -2.41 -12.52 -1.69
N VAL A 74 -1.95 -13.36 -2.63
CA VAL A 74 -1.99 -13.08 -4.06
C VAL A 74 -2.48 -14.31 -4.80
N ILE A 75 -3.45 -14.13 -5.68
CA ILE A 75 -3.89 -15.13 -6.64
C ILE A 75 -3.49 -14.61 -8.02
N TYR A 76 -2.55 -15.29 -8.65
CA TYR A 76 -2.07 -14.97 -9.98
C TYR A 76 -2.68 -15.95 -10.99
N ASP A 77 -3.27 -15.43 -12.04
CA ASP A 77 -3.81 -16.20 -13.16
C ASP A 77 -3.40 -15.51 -14.47
N SER A 78 -2.70 -16.24 -15.32
CA SER A 78 -2.24 -15.76 -16.62
C SER A 78 -2.77 -16.59 -17.74
N ALA A 79 -3.71 -16.05 -18.51
CA ALA A 79 -4.25 -16.68 -19.71
C ALA A 79 -3.17 -16.88 -20.81
N VAL A 80 -2.10 -16.06 -20.80
CA VAL A 80 -1.02 -16.13 -21.83
C VAL A 80 -0.09 -17.31 -21.59
N THR A 81 0.28 -17.54 -20.32
CA THR A 81 1.18 -18.63 -19.96
C THR A 81 0.46 -19.87 -19.47
N GLY A 82 -0.86 -19.81 -19.27
CA GLY A 82 -1.64 -20.87 -18.66
C GLY A 82 -1.26 -21.15 -17.20
N THR A 83 -0.60 -20.19 -16.54
CA THR A 83 -0.06 -20.39 -15.19
C THR A 83 -1.01 -19.82 -14.15
N GLN A 84 -1.39 -20.63 -13.17
CA GLN A 84 -2.11 -20.20 -11.98
C GLN A 84 -1.21 -20.43 -10.75
N ARG A 85 -1.13 -19.43 -9.86
CA ARG A 85 -0.36 -19.51 -8.62
C ARG A 85 -1.09 -18.80 -7.50
N THR A 86 -1.11 -19.42 -6.34
CA THR A 86 -1.56 -18.77 -5.10
C THR A 86 -0.34 -18.61 -4.20
N LEU A 87 -0.10 -17.40 -3.73
CA LEU A 87 0.92 -17.08 -2.73
C LEU A 87 0.23 -16.76 -1.42
N THR A 88 0.69 -17.39 -0.36
CA THR A 88 0.28 -17.04 1.01
C THR A 88 1.01 -15.77 1.46
N TYR A 89 0.55 -15.15 2.57
CA TYR A 89 1.28 -14.01 3.16
C TYR A 89 2.70 -14.40 3.56
N ARG A 90 2.92 -15.63 4.01
CA ARG A 90 4.26 -16.14 4.37
C ARG A 90 5.15 -16.29 3.14
N ASP A 91 4.63 -16.83 2.04
CA ASP A 91 5.36 -16.94 0.78
C ASP A 91 5.72 -15.56 0.24
N LEU A 92 4.77 -14.61 0.33
CA LEU A 92 4.98 -13.24 -0.12
C LEU A 92 6.05 -12.54 0.73
N GLN A 93 6.00 -12.68 2.06
CA GLN A 93 6.99 -12.14 2.98
C GLN A 93 8.40 -12.62 2.64
N ASP A 94 8.58 -13.93 2.44
CA ASP A 94 9.88 -14.51 2.10
C ASP A 94 10.41 -13.98 0.76
N GLN A 95 9.56 -13.91 -0.27
CA GLN A 95 9.95 -13.39 -1.58
C GLN A 95 10.32 -11.90 -1.53
N VAL A 96 9.53 -11.09 -0.82
CA VAL A 96 9.78 -9.65 -0.65
C VAL A 96 11.08 -9.42 0.12
N ALA A 97 11.33 -10.18 1.19
CA ALA A 97 12.57 -10.07 1.96
C ALA A 97 13.80 -10.42 1.13
N ARG A 98 13.74 -11.48 0.33
CA ARG A 98 14.82 -11.85 -0.59
C ARG A 98 15.08 -10.77 -1.65
N PHE A 99 14.01 -10.24 -2.24
CA PHE A 99 14.15 -9.19 -3.25
C PHE A 99 14.70 -7.90 -2.66
N ALA A 100 14.28 -7.51 -1.45
CA ALA A 100 14.86 -6.38 -0.72
C ALA A 100 16.37 -6.56 -0.48
N GLY A 101 16.80 -7.78 -0.14
CA GLY A 101 18.22 -8.12 -0.01
C GLY A 101 18.99 -7.95 -1.32
N VAL A 102 18.40 -8.33 -2.46
CA VAL A 102 18.99 -8.13 -3.79
C VAL A 102 19.14 -6.64 -4.10
N LEU A 103 18.12 -5.83 -3.83
CA LEU A 103 18.18 -4.39 -4.06
C LEU A 103 19.28 -3.73 -3.19
N ALA A 104 19.36 -4.10 -1.92
CA ALA A 104 20.41 -3.62 -1.03
C ALA A 104 21.81 -4.02 -1.51
N ALA A 105 21.99 -5.26 -1.99
CA ALA A 105 23.26 -5.72 -2.55
C ALA A 105 23.65 -4.98 -3.85
N GLN A 106 22.68 -4.45 -4.59
CA GLN A 106 22.91 -3.58 -5.75
C GLN A 106 23.14 -2.10 -5.38
N GLY A 107 23.18 -1.77 -4.09
CA GLY A 107 23.46 -0.43 -3.62
C GLY A 107 22.23 0.50 -3.53
N VAL A 108 21.02 -0.04 -3.65
CA VAL A 108 19.78 0.74 -3.48
C VAL A 108 19.59 1.10 -2.01
N ASN A 109 19.45 2.38 -1.72
CA ASN A 109 19.32 2.94 -0.39
C ASN A 109 18.03 3.73 -0.21
N GLN A 110 17.76 4.13 1.02
CA GLN A 110 16.62 5.00 1.33
C GLN A 110 16.74 6.34 0.58
N GLY A 111 15.68 6.71 -0.13
CA GLY A 111 15.62 7.93 -0.94
C GLY A 111 15.93 7.71 -2.42
N ASP A 112 16.45 6.54 -2.81
CA ASP A 112 16.67 6.21 -4.20
C ASP A 112 15.36 6.00 -4.95
N ARG A 113 15.37 6.31 -6.23
CA ARG A 113 14.21 6.12 -7.13
C ARG A 113 14.38 4.84 -7.91
N VAL A 114 13.48 3.89 -7.69
CA VAL A 114 13.41 2.63 -8.42
C VAL A 114 12.27 2.71 -9.43
N ILE A 115 12.59 2.45 -10.70
CA ILE A 115 11.60 2.40 -11.77
C ILE A 115 11.17 0.95 -11.97
N ILE A 116 9.86 0.71 -11.91
CA ILE A 116 9.26 -0.57 -12.25
C ILE A 116 8.78 -0.50 -13.69
N TYR A 117 9.43 -1.25 -14.57
CA TYR A 117 9.07 -1.35 -15.98
C TYR A 117 8.46 -2.73 -16.25
N ILE A 118 7.14 -2.81 -16.20
CA ILE A 118 6.38 -4.05 -16.37
C ILE A 118 5.38 -3.87 -17.51
N CYS A 119 5.12 -4.95 -18.25
CA CYS A 119 4.08 -4.96 -19.27
C CYS A 119 2.70 -4.78 -18.61
N LEU A 120 1.98 -3.74 -18.98
CA LEU A 120 0.65 -3.38 -18.43
C LEU A 120 -0.42 -4.44 -18.65
N LEU A 121 -0.25 -5.32 -19.63
CA LEU A 121 -1.23 -6.36 -19.96
C LEU A 121 -1.46 -7.38 -18.84
N TYR A 122 -0.60 -7.42 -17.81
CA TYR A 122 -0.60 -8.53 -16.85
C TYR A 122 -0.49 -8.13 -15.37
N THR A 123 -0.26 -6.87 -15.02
CA THR A 123 0.13 -6.54 -13.65
C THR A 123 -0.50 -5.31 -13.01
N SER A 124 -0.94 -4.33 -13.76
CA SER A 124 -1.63 -3.17 -13.21
C SER A 124 -2.49 -2.49 -14.27
N PRO A 125 -3.74 -2.16 -13.96
CA PRO A 125 -4.53 -1.31 -14.84
C PRO A 125 -3.83 0.05 -14.99
N SER A 126 -3.76 0.54 -16.22
CA SER A 126 -3.30 1.89 -16.50
C SER A 126 -4.35 2.89 -16.00
N PRO A 127 -3.96 4.03 -15.42
CA PRO A 127 -4.92 5.10 -15.10
C PRO A 127 -5.63 5.68 -16.34
N ARG A 128 -5.30 5.20 -17.53
CA ARG A 128 -5.88 5.63 -18.81
C ARG A 128 -6.86 4.63 -19.42
N ASP A 129 -7.02 3.46 -18.79
CA ASP A 129 -7.99 2.44 -19.14
C ASP A 129 -9.19 2.56 -18.18
#